data_d838f161034953d5e2f69a4ff808f7e5
#
_entry.id   d838f161034953d5e2f69a4ff808f7e5
#
_cell.length_a   1.000
_cell.length_b   1.000
_cell.length_c   1.000
_cell.angle_alpha   90.00
_cell.angle_beta   90.00
_cell.angle_gamma   90.00
#
_symmetry.space_group_name_H-M   'P 1'
#
loop_
_entity.id
_entity.type
_entity.pdbx_description
1 polymer ?
#
loop_
_entity_poly.entity_id
_entity_poly.type
_entity_poly.pdbx_seq_one_letter_code
_entity_poly.pdbx_strand_id
1 'polypeptide(L)'
;MAKISATSPPQGSERRTRIDIVFVKVVSHVEAQIKACPHGGQQTKGAFPPDLAGPRPYGPGLKAYVLHLLFAQRVALKRVQQLVHTLIDEVIAEATILCYVMPLYRALAAWEQAAIDQLLAQPTLHVDETSLRVARKNHWIHVYAAGDVTLKFLHPKRGLEAITAIDIIPRYGGVIVHDGWASYLAYDHCGHGLCGAPLLRELTFVVDSNGYRWAMNIKRLLQETCARVAARPEKCLTDTEYRHLRQRYRNLLTRGARELPPIPPRQDGKRGRIAKSDAHNLWERLKRYEEAVLRFAKRPQVPFTHNRAERDLRMSKVKQKVSGCFRSFQYAQAYCRISSYLQSMAYRGYNPLVAIQMALSGQIYAVGGE
;
A
#
# COMPACT_ATOMS: atom_id res chain seq x y z
N MET A 1 27.07 -41.24 -42.03
CA MET A 1 27.53 -40.31 -40.98
C MET A 1 28.96 -40.71 -40.63
N ALA A 2 29.92 -39.84 -40.90
CA ALA A 2 31.34 -40.07 -40.55
C ALA A 2 31.46 -40.04 -39.01
N LYS A 3 31.99 -41.13 -38.43
CA LYS A 3 32.31 -41.21 -37.00
C LYS A 3 33.56 -40.37 -36.73
N ILE A 4 33.42 -39.25 -36.01
CA ILE A 4 34.55 -38.43 -35.56
C ILE A 4 35.28 -39.21 -34.46
N SER A 5 36.60 -39.41 -34.59
CA SER A 5 37.44 -40.09 -33.60
C SER A 5 37.48 -39.29 -32.29
N ALA A 6 37.45 -39.98 -31.15
CA ALA A 6 37.59 -39.36 -29.82
C ALA A 6 38.94 -38.68 -29.62
N THR A 7 39.92 -38.91 -30.50
CA THR A 7 41.29 -38.30 -30.50
C THR A 7 41.37 -37.00 -31.33
N SER A 8 40.32 -36.64 -32.07
CA SER A 8 40.33 -35.39 -32.85
C SER A 8 40.28 -34.18 -31.90
N PRO A 9 41.12 -33.15 -32.08
CA PRO A 9 41.10 -31.95 -31.22
C PRO A 9 39.75 -31.25 -31.35
N PRO A 10 39.15 -30.75 -30.25
CA PRO A 10 37.88 -30.04 -30.27
C PRO A 10 38.07 -28.69 -31.02
N GLN A 11 37.23 -28.41 -32.00
CA GLN A 11 37.19 -27.14 -32.74
C GLN A 11 36.38 -26.02 -32.02
N GLY A 12 35.69 -26.38 -30.94
CA GLY A 12 34.91 -25.44 -30.14
C GLY A 12 34.10 -26.19 -29.05
N SER A 13 33.47 -25.42 -28.17
CA SER A 13 32.55 -25.97 -27.15
C SER A 13 31.26 -25.19 -27.15
N GLU A 14 30.14 -25.89 -27.01
CA GLU A 14 28.82 -25.33 -26.75
C GLU A 14 28.53 -25.44 -25.25
N ARG A 15 28.18 -24.34 -24.59
CA ARG A 15 27.79 -24.33 -23.17
C ARG A 15 26.28 -24.38 -23.04
N ARG A 16 25.78 -25.32 -22.27
CA ARG A 16 24.38 -25.37 -21.83
C ARG A 16 24.33 -25.27 -20.32
N THR A 17 23.44 -24.38 -19.80
CA THR A 17 23.28 -24.17 -18.36
C THR A 17 21.95 -24.77 -17.92
N ARG A 18 21.98 -25.61 -16.89
CA ARG A 18 20.80 -26.15 -16.21
C ARG A 18 20.70 -25.41 -14.87
N ILE A 19 19.50 -24.86 -14.56
CA ILE A 19 19.18 -24.27 -13.26
C ILE A 19 18.15 -25.17 -12.62
N ASP A 20 18.38 -25.55 -11.36
CA ASP A 20 17.48 -26.39 -10.58
C ASP A 20 17.30 -25.80 -9.18
N ILE A 21 16.33 -26.30 -8.40
CA ILE A 21 16.05 -25.90 -7.04
C ILE A 21 16.06 -27.12 -6.11
N VAL A 22 16.68 -26.97 -4.94
CA VAL A 22 16.70 -27.99 -3.90
C VAL A 22 16.24 -27.37 -2.58
N PHE A 23 15.32 -28.04 -1.90
CA PHE A 23 14.89 -27.67 -0.56
C PHE A 23 15.55 -28.61 0.45
N VAL A 24 16.35 -28.04 1.36
CA VAL A 24 17.07 -28.81 2.38
C VAL A 24 16.60 -28.40 3.76
N LYS A 25 16.15 -29.36 4.57
CA LYS A 25 15.87 -29.17 6.00
C LYS A 25 17.19 -29.33 6.77
N VAL A 26 17.59 -28.27 7.49
CA VAL A 26 18.75 -28.31 8.39
C VAL A 26 18.25 -28.56 9.81
N VAL A 27 18.74 -29.62 10.44
CA VAL A 27 18.43 -29.98 11.83
C VAL A 27 19.71 -29.87 12.65
N SER A 28 19.69 -29.06 13.72
CA SER A 28 20.80 -28.92 14.67
C SER A 28 20.36 -29.42 16.05
N HIS A 29 21.17 -30.25 16.66
CA HIS A 29 20.96 -30.72 18.04
C HIS A 29 21.87 -29.94 18.98
N VAL A 30 21.32 -29.38 20.03
CA VAL A 30 22.07 -28.69 21.10
C VAL A 30 21.75 -29.39 22.40
N GLU A 31 22.77 -29.83 23.12
CA GLU A 31 22.66 -30.55 24.38
C GLU A 31 23.15 -29.69 25.53
N ALA A 32 22.39 -29.65 26.63
CA ALA A 32 22.80 -29.03 27.89
C ALA A 32 23.21 -30.12 28.86
N GLN A 33 24.43 -30.03 29.36
CA GLN A 33 24.94 -30.96 30.38
C GLN A 33 24.14 -30.84 31.69
N ILE A 34 23.81 -31.99 32.26
CA ILE A 34 23.24 -32.08 33.62
C ILE A 34 24.31 -32.64 34.54
N LYS A 35 24.65 -31.90 35.57
CA LYS A 35 25.65 -32.32 36.60
C LYS A 35 24.95 -32.47 37.93
N ALA A 36 25.28 -33.55 38.65
CA ALA A 36 24.84 -33.76 40.03
C ALA A 36 25.96 -33.35 41.01
N CYS A 37 25.59 -32.66 42.10
CA CYS A 37 26.54 -32.35 43.18
C CYS A 37 26.95 -33.67 43.89
N PRO A 38 28.26 -33.97 43.99
CA PRO A 38 28.73 -35.22 44.62
C PRO A 38 28.41 -35.29 46.11
N HIS A 39 28.15 -34.18 46.80
CA HIS A 39 27.91 -34.15 48.27
C HIS A 39 26.43 -34.01 48.64
N GLY A 40 25.55 -33.56 47.74
CA GLY A 40 24.15 -33.31 48.08
C GLY A 40 23.14 -33.82 47.07
N GLY A 41 23.58 -34.48 45.99
CA GLY A 41 22.70 -35.06 44.96
C GLY A 41 21.91 -34.01 44.11
N GLN A 42 22.03 -32.73 44.40
CA GLN A 42 21.33 -31.67 43.67
C GLN A 42 21.81 -31.61 42.21
N GLN A 43 20.87 -31.68 41.28
CA GLN A 43 21.17 -31.60 39.85
C GLN A 43 21.13 -30.15 39.37
N THR A 44 22.12 -29.76 38.57
CA THR A 44 22.17 -28.47 37.87
C THR A 44 22.26 -28.72 36.37
N LYS A 45 21.41 -28.07 35.60
CA LYS A 45 21.36 -28.16 34.13
C LYS A 45 21.94 -26.87 33.53
N GLY A 46 22.78 -27.04 32.52
CA GLY A 46 23.28 -25.91 31.71
C GLY A 46 22.13 -25.17 31.00
N ALA A 47 22.29 -23.86 30.82
CA ALA A 47 21.32 -23.06 30.11
C ALA A 47 21.40 -23.30 28.58
N PHE A 48 20.26 -23.35 27.92
CA PHE A 48 20.20 -23.27 26.45
C PHE A 48 20.34 -21.82 25.99
N PRO A 49 20.85 -21.57 24.76
CA PRO A 49 20.78 -20.26 24.13
C PRO A 49 19.34 -19.72 24.09
N PRO A 50 19.13 -18.38 24.17
CA PRO A 50 17.78 -17.79 24.23
C PRO A 50 16.88 -18.12 23.06
N ASP A 51 17.43 -18.37 21.87
CA ASP A 51 16.72 -18.76 20.65
C ASP A 51 16.29 -20.24 20.65
N LEU A 52 16.79 -21.04 21.59
CA LEU A 52 16.44 -22.45 21.79
C LEU A 52 15.49 -22.65 23.00
N ALA A 53 14.60 -21.70 23.25
CA ALA A 53 13.56 -21.84 24.26
C ALA A 53 12.53 -22.89 23.84
N GLY A 54 12.42 -23.98 24.60
CA GLY A 54 11.50 -25.09 24.33
C GLY A 54 12.12 -26.28 23.61
N PRO A 55 11.41 -27.40 23.54
CA PRO A 55 11.97 -28.68 23.09
C PRO A 55 12.18 -28.79 21.57
N ARG A 56 11.50 -27.92 20.78
CA ARG A 56 11.56 -27.99 19.29
C ARG A 56 11.41 -26.60 18.69
N PRO A 57 12.33 -25.68 18.89
CA PRO A 57 12.26 -24.34 18.33
C PRO A 57 12.57 -24.34 16.83
N TYR A 58 11.84 -23.56 16.07
CA TYR A 58 12.15 -23.33 14.67
C TYR A 58 13.15 -22.19 14.50
N GLY A 59 14.12 -22.39 13.62
CA GLY A 59 15.17 -21.42 13.32
C GLY A 59 14.67 -20.15 12.61
N PRO A 60 15.49 -19.08 12.60
CA PRO A 60 15.10 -17.79 12.00
C PRO A 60 14.79 -17.88 10.50
N GLY A 61 15.48 -18.76 9.76
CA GLY A 61 15.21 -18.98 8.33
C GLY A 61 13.80 -19.48 8.06
N LEU A 62 13.34 -20.51 8.80
CA LEU A 62 11.98 -21.04 8.65
C LEU A 62 10.93 -20.00 9.11
N LYS A 63 11.18 -19.29 10.22
CA LYS A 63 10.30 -18.20 10.68
C LYS A 63 10.15 -17.12 9.59
N ALA A 64 11.26 -16.67 9.00
CA ALA A 64 11.22 -15.68 7.92
C ALA A 64 10.49 -16.20 6.69
N TYR A 65 10.71 -17.45 6.30
CA TYR A 65 10.06 -18.05 5.14
C TYR A 65 8.54 -18.16 5.29
N VAL A 66 8.04 -18.65 6.42
CA VAL A 66 6.58 -18.74 6.66
C VAL A 66 5.93 -17.34 6.73
N LEU A 67 6.60 -16.36 7.33
CA LEU A 67 6.13 -14.97 7.34
C LEU A 67 6.15 -14.36 5.94
N HIS A 68 7.17 -14.66 5.13
CA HIS A 68 7.22 -14.25 3.72
C HIS A 68 6.02 -14.80 2.94
N LEU A 69 5.73 -16.10 3.05
CA LEU A 69 4.56 -16.70 2.41
C LEU A 69 3.25 -16.04 2.85
N LEU A 70 3.11 -15.76 4.15
CA LEU A 70 1.89 -15.21 4.73
C LEU A 70 1.67 -13.74 4.35
N PHE A 71 2.71 -12.89 4.39
CA PHE A 71 2.61 -11.44 4.21
C PHE A 71 3.02 -10.96 2.82
N ALA A 72 4.10 -11.44 2.25
CA ALA A 72 4.56 -11.02 0.93
C ALA A 72 3.81 -11.76 -0.18
N GLN A 73 3.65 -13.09 -0.08
CA GLN A 73 2.94 -13.91 -1.05
C GLN A 73 1.43 -14.04 -0.77
N ARG A 74 0.96 -13.60 0.39
CA ARG A 74 -0.46 -13.59 0.81
C ARG A 74 -1.12 -14.95 0.85
N VAL A 75 -0.33 -16.00 0.98
CA VAL A 75 -0.80 -17.37 1.07
C VAL A 75 -1.68 -17.54 2.31
N ALA A 76 -2.76 -18.29 2.22
CA ALA A 76 -3.63 -18.57 3.36
C ALA A 76 -2.89 -19.44 4.39
N LEU A 77 -3.15 -19.20 5.68
CA LEU A 77 -2.42 -19.80 6.79
C LEU A 77 -2.30 -21.34 6.68
N LYS A 78 -3.42 -22.03 6.44
CA LYS A 78 -3.43 -23.48 6.23
C LYS A 78 -2.57 -23.92 5.03
N ARG A 79 -2.55 -23.14 3.95
CA ARG A 79 -1.71 -23.45 2.78
C ARG A 79 -0.23 -23.23 3.07
N VAL A 80 0.13 -22.27 3.93
CA VAL A 80 1.53 -22.11 4.40
C VAL A 80 1.98 -23.36 5.12
N GLN A 81 1.16 -23.90 6.03
CA GLN A 81 1.42 -25.17 6.72
C GLN A 81 1.65 -26.32 5.73
N GLN A 82 0.74 -26.46 4.75
CA GLN A 82 0.83 -27.51 3.71
C GLN A 82 2.09 -27.38 2.85
N LEU A 83 2.46 -26.14 2.45
CA LEU A 83 3.68 -25.89 1.67
C LEU A 83 4.95 -26.28 2.44
N VAL A 84 5.04 -25.92 3.73
CA VAL A 84 6.18 -26.29 4.56
C VAL A 84 6.29 -27.82 4.65
N HIS A 85 5.18 -28.52 4.90
CA HIS A 85 5.17 -29.99 4.93
C HIS A 85 5.60 -30.58 3.58
N THR A 86 5.06 -30.09 2.48
CA THR A 86 5.39 -30.61 1.13
C THR A 86 6.86 -30.41 0.76
N LEU A 87 7.46 -29.27 1.14
CA LEU A 87 8.81 -28.90 0.69
C LEU A 87 9.92 -29.49 1.54
N ILE A 88 9.71 -29.61 2.85
CA ILE A 88 10.78 -30.02 3.79
C ILE A 88 10.33 -31.10 4.79
N ASP A 89 9.16 -31.71 4.56
CA ASP A 89 8.59 -32.73 5.45
C ASP A 89 8.57 -32.30 6.93
N GLU A 90 8.05 -31.09 7.21
CA GLU A 90 7.95 -30.54 8.57
C GLU A 90 6.52 -30.08 8.84
N VAL A 91 5.92 -30.60 9.91
CA VAL A 91 4.55 -30.26 10.33
C VAL A 91 4.59 -29.12 11.35
N ILE A 92 4.29 -27.90 10.91
CA ILE A 92 4.19 -26.73 11.76
C ILE A 92 2.72 -26.40 12.03
N ALA A 93 2.33 -26.22 13.30
CA ALA A 93 0.97 -25.85 13.63
C ALA A 93 0.64 -24.41 13.19
N GLU A 94 -0.61 -24.15 12.76
CA GLU A 94 -1.07 -22.80 12.41
C GLU A 94 -0.87 -21.81 13.57
N ALA A 95 -1.12 -22.23 14.81
CA ALA A 95 -0.88 -21.42 16.01
C ALA A 95 0.59 -21.03 16.15
N THR A 96 1.52 -21.93 15.85
CA THR A 96 2.96 -21.66 15.88
C THR A 96 3.34 -20.60 14.83
N ILE A 97 2.81 -20.67 13.62
CA ILE A 97 3.03 -19.64 12.59
C ILE A 97 2.52 -18.27 13.08
N LEU A 98 1.35 -18.25 13.69
CA LEU A 98 0.76 -17.01 14.24
C LEU A 98 1.58 -16.43 15.41
N CYS A 99 2.24 -17.27 16.21
CA CYS A 99 3.13 -16.80 17.28
C CYS A 99 4.31 -15.96 16.77
N TYR A 100 4.71 -16.09 15.49
CA TYR A 100 5.78 -15.27 14.90
C TYR A 100 5.31 -13.89 14.43
N VAL A 101 4.00 -13.70 14.22
CA VAL A 101 3.43 -12.45 13.73
C VAL A 101 3.54 -11.32 14.74
N MET A 102 3.17 -11.58 16.00
CA MET A 102 3.12 -10.53 17.02
C MET A 102 4.49 -10.01 17.47
N PRO A 103 5.55 -10.84 17.62
CA PRO A 103 6.89 -10.33 17.81
C PRO A 103 7.36 -9.42 16.66
N LEU A 104 7.17 -9.81 15.42
CA LEU A 104 7.51 -8.98 14.26
C LEU A 104 6.71 -7.67 14.25
N TYR A 105 5.40 -7.71 14.53
CA TYR A 105 4.58 -6.51 14.67
C TYR A 105 5.12 -5.53 15.72
N ARG A 106 5.53 -6.04 16.89
CA ARG A 106 6.11 -5.21 17.95
C ARG A 106 7.47 -4.65 17.58
N ALA A 107 8.34 -5.47 16.97
CA ALA A 107 9.67 -5.05 16.52
C ALA A 107 9.60 -3.88 15.53
N LEU A 108 8.56 -3.82 14.70
CA LEU A 108 8.36 -2.75 13.70
C LEU A 108 7.74 -1.46 14.26
N ALA A 109 7.48 -1.33 15.58
CA ALA A 109 6.82 -0.15 16.13
C ALA A 109 7.67 1.13 15.98
N ALA A 110 8.96 1.06 16.28
CA ALA A 110 9.87 2.20 16.13
C ALA A 110 10.03 2.62 14.65
N TRP A 111 10.10 1.64 13.74
CA TRP A 111 10.12 1.90 12.30
C TRP A 111 8.86 2.63 11.84
N GLU A 112 7.69 2.20 12.30
CA GLU A 112 6.41 2.83 11.92
C GLU A 112 6.38 4.29 12.35
N GLN A 113 6.86 4.60 13.57
CA GLN A 113 6.93 5.98 14.05
C GLN A 113 7.87 6.83 13.19
N ALA A 114 9.09 6.35 12.91
CA ALA A 114 10.03 7.04 12.04
C ALA A 114 9.47 7.23 10.60
N ALA A 115 8.73 6.25 10.10
CA ALA A 115 8.05 6.34 8.80
C ALA A 115 6.92 7.38 8.80
N ILE A 116 6.18 7.56 9.90
CA ILE A 116 5.20 8.65 10.07
C ILE A 116 5.91 10.00 9.96
N ASP A 117 7.00 10.19 10.70
CA ASP A 117 7.75 11.45 10.70
C ASP A 117 8.31 11.76 9.29
N GLN A 118 8.80 10.74 8.57
CA GLN A 118 9.22 10.89 7.18
C GLN A 118 8.06 11.28 6.26
N LEU A 119 6.87 10.70 6.41
CA LEU A 119 5.69 11.09 5.62
C LEU A 119 5.26 12.51 5.88
N LEU A 120 5.28 12.96 7.15
CA LEU A 120 4.92 14.32 7.53
C LEU A 120 5.86 15.38 6.93
N ALA A 121 7.11 15.03 6.68
CA ALA A 121 8.10 15.90 6.04
C ALA A 121 7.98 15.97 4.51
N GLN A 122 7.18 15.11 3.87
CA GLN A 122 7.06 15.10 2.40
C GLN A 122 6.18 16.23 1.89
N PRO A 123 6.48 16.82 0.72
CA PRO A 123 5.66 17.88 0.14
C PRO A 123 4.31 17.40 -0.40
N THR A 124 4.19 16.11 -0.71
CA THR A 124 2.98 15.51 -1.27
C THR A 124 2.74 14.13 -0.67
N LEU A 125 1.52 13.89 -0.23
CA LEU A 125 1.06 12.65 0.38
C LEU A 125 -0.11 12.06 -0.43
N HIS A 126 0.02 10.81 -0.87
CA HIS A 126 -1.06 10.07 -1.50
C HIS A 126 -1.88 9.36 -0.44
N VAL A 127 -3.20 9.52 -0.49
CA VAL A 127 -4.12 8.92 0.48
C VAL A 127 -5.27 8.23 -0.22
N ASP A 128 -5.67 7.10 0.33
CA ASP A 128 -6.82 6.31 -0.15
C ASP A 128 -7.26 5.35 0.97
N GLU A 129 -8.43 4.74 0.85
CA GLU A 129 -8.90 3.76 1.81
C GLU A 129 -9.66 2.61 1.13
N THR A 130 -9.67 1.47 1.80
CA THR A 130 -10.38 0.29 1.32
C THR A 130 -10.99 -0.51 2.46
N SER A 131 -12.15 -1.13 2.21
CA SER A 131 -12.80 -1.99 3.20
C SER A 131 -12.03 -3.29 3.40
N LEU A 132 -12.00 -3.75 4.65
CA LEU A 132 -11.46 -5.04 5.07
C LEU A 132 -12.43 -5.68 6.07
N ARG A 133 -12.66 -6.98 5.95
CA ARG A 133 -13.50 -7.70 6.92
C ARG A 133 -12.68 -8.26 8.07
N VAL A 134 -13.07 -7.92 9.30
CA VAL A 134 -12.47 -8.42 10.54
C VAL A 134 -13.60 -8.91 11.45
N ALA A 135 -13.51 -10.14 11.94
CA ALA A 135 -14.55 -10.75 12.77
C ALA A 135 -15.98 -10.58 12.19
N ARG A 136 -16.11 -10.78 10.86
CA ARG A 136 -17.35 -10.62 10.08
C ARG A 136 -17.89 -9.18 9.99
N LYS A 137 -17.21 -8.17 10.58
CA LYS A 137 -17.58 -6.75 10.50
C LYS A 137 -16.70 -6.03 9.49
N ASN A 138 -17.23 -4.96 8.88
CA ASN A 138 -16.45 -4.10 8.01
C ASN A 138 -15.56 -3.20 8.84
N HIS A 139 -14.29 -3.13 8.44
CA HIS A 139 -13.27 -2.21 8.88
C HIS A 139 -12.66 -1.55 7.64
N TRP A 140 -11.79 -0.60 7.83
CA TRP A 140 -11.18 0.15 6.75
C TRP A 140 -9.67 0.22 6.93
N ILE A 141 -8.95 -0.04 5.85
CA ILE A 141 -7.52 0.23 5.78
C ILE A 141 -7.38 1.60 5.14
N HIS A 142 -6.73 2.51 5.84
CA HIS A 142 -6.30 3.80 5.33
C HIS A 142 -4.84 3.70 4.93
N VAL A 143 -4.50 4.16 3.72
CA VAL A 143 -3.13 4.19 3.21
C VAL A 143 -2.64 5.62 3.11
N TYR A 144 -1.39 5.80 3.49
CA TYR A 144 -0.63 7.05 3.37
C TYR A 144 0.69 6.71 2.71
N ALA A 145 0.99 7.33 1.56
CA ALA A 145 2.17 6.98 0.78
C ALA A 145 2.87 8.22 0.19
N ALA A 146 4.18 8.30 0.36
CA ALA A 146 5.04 9.32 -0.25
C ALA A 146 6.49 8.81 -0.32
N GLY A 147 7.26 9.28 -1.30
CA GLY A 147 8.65 8.84 -1.49
C GLY A 147 8.76 7.32 -1.56
N ASP A 148 9.54 6.71 -0.71
CA ASP A 148 9.72 5.26 -0.57
C ASP A 148 8.89 4.66 0.60
N VAL A 149 8.06 5.46 1.27
CA VAL A 149 7.24 5.03 2.41
C VAL A 149 5.79 4.81 2.01
N THR A 150 5.23 3.73 2.52
CA THR A 150 3.78 3.45 2.53
C THR A 150 3.38 2.96 3.90
N LEU A 151 2.40 3.62 4.52
CA LEU A 151 1.80 3.21 5.79
C LEU A 151 0.33 2.84 5.60
N LYS A 152 -0.11 1.82 6.31
CA LYS A 152 -1.48 1.31 6.33
C LYS A 152 -1.96 1.22 7.77
N PHE A 153 -3.11 1.80 8.04
CA PHE A 153 -3.74 1.77 9.36
C PHE A 153 -5.13 1.18 9.27
N LEU A 154 -5.46 0.32 10.22
CA LEU A 154 -6.77 -0.29 10.33
C LEU A 154 -7.65 0.51 11.29
N HIS A 155 -8.86 0.87 10.84
CA HIS A 155 -9.85 1.52 11.69
C HIS A 155 -11.26 0.93 11.46
N PRO A 156 -12.13 0.85 12.48
CA PRO A 156 -13.50 0.36 12.30
C PRO A 156 -14.41 1.28 11.47
N LYS A 157 -14.07 2.57 11.40
CA LYS A 157 -14.79 3.58 10.61
C LYS A 157 -13.99 3.98 9.37
N ARG A 158 -14.70 4.53 8.36
CA ARG A 158 -14.11 5.06 7.14
C ARG A 158 -13.80 6.56 7.24
N GLY A 159 -14.72 7.35 7.81
CA GLY A 159 -14.81 8.79 7.67
C GLY A 159 -13.81 9.58 8.51
N LEU A 160 -14.21 10.84 8.78
CA LEU A 160 -13.42 11.84 9.49
C LEU A 160 -12.90 11.34 10.84
N GLU A 161 -13.74 10.60 11.60
CA GLU A 161 -13.37 9.98 12.87
C GLU A 161 -12.10 9.11 12.75
N ALA A 162 -12.03 8.29 11.69
CA ALA A 162 -10.89 7.41 11.44
C ALA A 162 -9.63 8.21 11.07
N ILE A 163 -9.77 9.19 10.18
CA ILE A 163 -8.65 10.03 9.72
C ILE A 163 -8.08 10.83 10.89
N THR A 164 -8.93 11.36 11.75
CA THR A 164 -8.53 12.09 12.97
C THR A 164 -7.83 11.16 13.96
N ALA A 165 -8.38 9.95 14.19
CA ALA A 165 -7.78 8.99 15.12
C ALA A 165 -6.41 8.45 14.66
N ILE A 166 -6.18 8.34 13.35
CA ILE A 166 -4.88 7.93 12.76
C ILE A 166 -3.84 9.06 12.88
N ASP A 167 -4.28 10.31 12.92
CA ASP A 167 -3.50 11.51 13.24
C ASP A 167 -2.32 11.80 12.27
N ILE A 168 -2.40 11.37 11.01
CA ILE A 168 -1.42 11.76 9.98
C ILE A 168 -1.88 13.04 9.29
N ILE A 169 -3.08 13.06 8.68
CA ILE A 169 -3.59 14.25 7.97
C ILE A 169 -3.76 15.44 8.90
N PRO A 170 -4.27 15.31 10.16
CA PRO A 170 -4.37 16.43 11.09
C PRO A 170 -3.05 17.16 11.34
N ARG A 171 -1.92 16.46 11.29
CA ARG A 171 -0.55 16.99 11.49
C ARG A 171 0.16 17.40 10.20
N TYR A 172 -0.42 17.06 9.03
CA TYR A 172 0.25 17.21 7.74
C TYR A 172 0.02 18.59 7.13
N GLY A 173 1.09 19.29 6.77
CA GLY A 173 1.02 20.66 6.21
C GLY A 173 1.25 20.76 4.70
N GLY A 174 1.49 19.64 3.99
CA GLY A 174 1.76 19.61 2.54
C GLY A 174 0.50 19.47 1.69
N VAL A 175 0.62 18.81 0.54
CA VAL A 175 -0.49 18.53 -0.39
C VAL A 175 -0.93 17.07 -0.30
N ILE A 176 -2.20 16.81 0.02
CA ILE A 176 -2.78 15.46 -0.07
C ILE A 176 -3.38 15.24 -1.46
N VAL A 177 -3.07 14.09 -2.08
CA VAL A 177 -3.61 13.67 -3.38
C VAL A 177 -4.58 12.52 -3.15
N HIS A 178 -5.86 12.71 -3.56
CA HIS A 178 -6.96 11.80 -3.28
C HIS A 178 -8.04 11.82 -4.37
N ASP A 179 -9.07 10.98 -4.25
CA ASP A 179 -10.18 10.84 -5.21
C ASP A 179 -11.25 11.94 -5.13
N GLY A 180 -11.14 12.86 -4.18
CA GLY A 180 -12.13 13.92 -3.94
C GLY A 180 -13.19 13.56 -2.91
N TRP A 181 -12.96 12.52 -2.10
CA TRP A 181 -13.89 12.18 -1.02
C TRP A 181 -14.00 13.30 0.02
N ALA A 182 -15.24 13.59 0.45
CA ALA A 182 -15.56 14.76 1.30
C ALA A 182 -14.81 14.78 2.65
N SER A 183 -14.49 13.62 3.22
CA SER A 183 -13.75 13.53 4.48
C SER A 183 -12.32 14.06 4.37
N TYR A 184 -11.67 13.91 3.21
CA TYR A 184 -10.36 14.52 2.97
C TYR A 184 -10.47 16.03 2.77
N LEU A 185 -11.49 16.47 2.03
CA LEU A 185 -11.76 17.90 1.76
C LEU A 185 -12.16 18.71 3.00
N ALA A 186 -12.39 18.05 4.14
CA ALA A 186 -12.66 18.73 5.41
C ALA A 186 -11.39 19.29 6.10
N TYR A 187 -10.19 18.89 5.63
CA TYR A 187 -8.90 19.35 6.16
C TYR A 187 -8.38 20.52 5.32
N ASP A 188 -8.82 21.73 5.61
CA ASP A 188 -8.51 22.97 4.87
C ASP A 188 -7.10 23.53 5.16
N HIS A 189 -6.44 23.08 6.23
CA HIS A 189 -5.07 23.48 6.58
C HIS A 189 -4.00 22.87 5.67
N CYS A 190 -4.30 21.81 4.91
CA CYS A 190 -3.40 21.23 3.92
C CYS A 190 -3.88 21.50 2.49
N GLY A 191 -2.96 21.47 1.53
CA GLY A 191 -3.31 21.56 0.13
C GLY A 191 -3.98 20.30 -0.40
N HIS A 192 -4.82 20.40 -1.43
CA HIS A 192 -5.46 19.26 -2.08
C HIS A 192 -5.04 19.13 -3.55
N GLY A 193 -4.81 17.89 -4.00
CA GLY A 193 -4.68 17.51 -5.39
C GLY A 193 -5.74 16.45 -5.71
N LEU A 194 -6.65 16.73 -6.63
CA LEU A 194 -7.67 15.75 -7.01
C LEU A 194 -7.15 14.82 -8.10
N CYS A 195 -7.36 13.52 -7.91
CA CYS A 195 -7.02 12.51 -8.92
C CYS A 195 -7.82 12.73 -10.19
N GLY A 196 -7.13 12.88 -11.32
CA GLY A 196 -7.76 13.06 -12.62
C GLY A 196 -8.49 11.82 -13.15
N ALA A 197 -8.09 10.60 -12.73
CA ALA A 197 -8.68 9.37 -13.25
C ALA A 197 -10.17 9.22 -12.90
N PRO A 198 -10.64 9.40 -11.65
CA PRO A 198 -12.05 9.47 -11.33
C PRO A 198 -12.76 10.62 -12.05
N LEU A 199 -12.15 11.82 -12.07
CA LEU A 199 -12.74 12.98 -12.74
C LEU A 199 -12.97 12.73 -14.23
N LEU A 200 -12.01 12.14 -14.94
CA LEU A 200 -12.17 11.79 -16.35
C LEU A 200 -13.27 10.74 -16.58
N ARG A 201 -13.43 9.77 -15.67
CA ARG A 201 -14.52 8.77 -15.74
C ARG A 201 -15.88 9.43 -15.55
N GLU A 202 -16.03 10.31 -14.57
CA GLU A 202 -17.27 11.04 -14.33
C GLU A 202 -17.61 12.00 -15.48
N LEU A 203 -16.61 12.71 -16.03
CA LEU A 203 -16.80 13.54 -17.23
C LEU A 203 -17.23 12.69 -18.43
N THR A 204 -16.66 11.50 -18.60
CA THR A 204 -17.08 10.57 -19.66
C THR A 204 -18.52 10.13 -19.46
N PHE A 205 -18.90 9.74 -18.24
CA PHE A 205 -20.28 9.38 -17.91
C PHE A 205 -21.28 10.50 -18.22
N VAL A 206 -20.95 11.75 -17.86
CA VAL A 206 -21.79 12.92 -18.16
C VAL A 206 -21.91 13.18 -19.66
N VAL A 207 -20.82 12.98 -20.44
CA VAL A 207 -20.87 13.09 -21.91
C VAL A 207 -21.75 12.00 -22.51
N ASP A 208 -21.56 10.74 -22.09
CA ASP A 208 -22.28 9.59 -22.66
C ASP A 208 -23.77 9.61 -22.30
N SER A 209 -24.10 10.07 -21.09
CA SER A 209 -25.50 10.11 -20.61
C SER A 209 -26.30 11.33 -21.08
N ASN A 210 -25.64 12.47 -21.29
CA ASN A 210 -26.35 13.76 -21.53
C ASN A 210 -25.88 14.52 -22.78
N GLY A 211 -24.77 14.11 -23.40
CA GLY A 211 -24.20 14.81 -24.56
C GLY A 211 -23.65 16.21 -24.28
N TYR A 212 -23.40 16.58 -23.04
CA TYR A 212 -22.95 17.93 -22.65
C TYR A 212 -21.57 18.27 -23.18
N ARG A 213 -21.52 19.35 -23.99
CA ARG A 213 -20.29 19.83 -24.64
C ARG A 213 -19.26 20.35 -23.63
N TRP A 214 -19.74 20.98 -22.54
CA TRP A 214 -18.84 21.47 -21.49
C TRP A 214 -18.02 20.35 -20.85
N ALA A 215 -18.65 19.20 -20.56
CA ALA A 215 -17.98 18.06 -19.93
C ALA A 215 -16.93 17.44 -20.88
N MET A 216 -17.25 17.31 -22.17
CA MET A 216 -16.31 16.87 -23.21
C MET A 216 -15.11 17.82 -23.32
N ASN A 217 -15.35 19.12 -23.30
CA ASN A 217 -14.28 20.12 -23.42
C ASN A 217 -13.39 20.20 -22.17
N ILE A 218 -13.95 20.08 -20.94
CA ILE A 218 -13.17 19.96 -19.71
C ILE A 218 -12.33 18.68 -19.71
N LYS A 219 -12.91 17.54 -20.10
CA LYS A 219 -12.18 16.27 -20.25
C LYS A 219 -10.97 16.42 -21.16
N ARG A 220 -11.19 16.99 -22.36
CA ARG A 220 -10.11 17.26 -23.33
C ARG A 220 -9.04 18.19 -22.75
N LEU A 221 -9.46 19.31 -22.13
CA LEU A 221 -8.53 20.26 -21.50
C LEU A 221 -7.64 19.59 -20.46
N LEU A 222 -8.20 18.75 -19.59
CA LEU A 222 -7.42 18.05 -18.57
C LEU A 222 -6.45 17.03 -19.19
N GLN A 223 -6.87 16.28 -20.22
CA GLN A 223 -6.03 15.31 -20.91
C GLN A 223 -4.87 15.99 -21.66
N GLU A 224 -5.17 17.06 -22.44
CA GLU A 224 -4.15 17.86 -23.14
C GLU A 224 -3.14 18.46 -22.16
N THR A 225 -3.63 19.01 -21.03
CA THR A 225 -2.77 19.57 -19.99
C THR A 225 -1.89 18.51 -19.34
N CYS A 226 -2.46 17.34 -19.04
CA CYS A 226 -1.70 16.22 -18.46
C CYS A 226 -0.57 15.77 -19.40
N ALA A 227 -0.87 15.56 -20.69
CA ALA A 227 0.12 15.20 -21.70
C ALA A 227 1.23 16.25 -21.82
N ARG A 228 0.84 17.53 -21.84
CA ARG A 228 1.80 18.66 -21.92
C ARG A 228 2.71 18.75 -20.71
N VAL A 229 2.19 18.57 -19.49
CA VAL A 229 2.97 18.54 -18.25
C VAL A 229 3.90 17.32 -18.24
N ALA A 230 3.41 16.15 -18.64
CA ALA A 230 4.19 14.93 -18.68
C ALA A 230 5.38 15.00 -19.66
N ALA A 231 5.23 15.72 -20.77
CA ALA A 231 6.28 15.92 -21.78
C ALA A 231 7.39 16.89 -21.35
N ARG A 232 7.21 17.68 -20.27
CA ARG A 232 8.18 18.66 -19.80
C ARG A 232 9.17 18.07 -18.79
N PRO A 233 10.43 18.49 -18.81
CA PRO A 233 11.39 18.15 -17.78
C PRO A 233 10.94 18.64 -16.39
N GLU A 234 10.44 19.87 -16.29
CA GLU A 234 10.01 20.54 -15.05
C GLU A 234 8.73 19.96 -14.45
N LYS A 235 8.02 19.11 -15.20
CA LYS A 235 6.72 18.50 -14.80
C LYS A 235 5.68 19.51 -14.30
N CYS A 236 5.72 20.75 -14.80
CA CYS A 236 4.74 21.81 -14.50
C CYS A 236 4.61 22.79 -15.69
N LEU A 237 3.60 23.64 -15.63
CA LEU A 237 3.42 24.78 -16.55
C LEU A 237 4.08 26.02 -15.97
N THR A 238 4.49 26.95 -16.86
CA THR A 238 4.88 28.30 -16.46
C THR A 238 3.69 29.07 -15.85
N ASP A 239 3.96 30.09 -15.07
CA ASP A 239 2.89 30.90 -14.45
C ASP A 239 1.94 31.53 -15.49
N THR A 240 2.46 31.93 -16.64
CA THR A 240 1.64 32.48 -17.72
C THR A 240 0.73 31.40 -18.33
N GLU A 241 1.27 30.22 -18.62
CA GLU A 241 0.48 29.10 -19.16
C GLU A 241 -0.55 28.60 -18.14
N TYR A 242 -0.20 28.57 -16.86
CA TYR A 242 -1.12 28.19 -15.81
C TYR A 242 -2.28 29.21 -15.66
N ARG A 243 -2.00 30.51 -15.80
CA ARG A 243 -3.06 31.55 -15.84
C ARG A 243 -3.98 31.34 -17.03
N HIS A 244 -3.44 31.07 -18.22
CA HIS A 244 -4.24 30.75 -19.42
C HIS A 244 -5.07 29.48 -19.26
N LEU A 245 -4.50 28.42 -18.66
CA LEU A 245 -5.24 27.21 -18.32
C LEU A 245 -6.44 27.50 -17.43
N ARG A 246 -6.23 28.25 -16.33
CA ARG A 246 -7.29 28.63 -15.39
C ARG A 246 -8.40 29.44 -16.10
N GLN A 247 -8.03 30.39 -16.94
CA GLN A 247 -9.00 31.20 -17.69
C GLN A 247 -9.82 30.32 -18.63
N ARG A 248 -9.17 29.44 -19.39
CA ARG A 248 -9.85 28.51 -20.30
C ARG A 248 -10.78 27.56 -19.53
N TYR A 249 -10.33 27.03 -18.40
CA TYR A 249 -11.10 26.17 -17.51
C TYR A 249 -12.38 26.86 -17.02
N ARG A 250 -12.26 28.09 -16.50
CA ARG A 250 -13.39 28.88 -16.01
C ARG A 250 -14.38 29.21 -17.10
N ASN A 251 -13.90 29.58 -18.30
CA ASN A 251 -14.75 29.87 -19.46
C ASN A 251 -15.58 28.66 -19.88
N LEU A 252 -14.99 27.44 -19.84
CA LEU A 252 -15.70 26.21 -20.13
C LEU A 252 -16.79 25.91 -19.09
N LEU A 253 -16.49 26.10 -17.79
CA LEU A 253 -17.49 25.95 -16.71
C LEU A 253 -18.61 27.01 -16.82
N THR A 254 -18.30 28.25 -17.17
CA THR A 254 -19.30 29.29 -17.37
C THR A 254 -20.25 28.96 -18.53
N ARG A 255 -19.71 28.41 -19.63
CA ARG A 255 -20.55 27.88 -20.74
C ARG A 255 -21.37 26.68 -20.27
N GLY A 256 -20.78 25.78 -19.49
CA GLY A 256 -21.44 24.61 -18.95
C GLY A 256 -22.66 24.96 -18.08
N ALA A 257 -22.60 26.05 -17.34
CA ALA A 257 -23.74 26.52 -16.56
C ALA A 257 -24.99 26.78 -17.39
N ARG A 258 -24.83 27.13 -18.71
CA ARG A 258 -25.92 27.39 -19.61
C ARG A 258 -26.46 26.10 -20.27
N GLU A 259 -25.66 25.04 -20.30
CA GLU A 259 -26.06 23.72 -20.85
C GLU A 259 -26.83 22.91 -19.79
N LEU A 260 -26.61 23.16 -18.50
CA LEU A 260 -27.25 22.44 -17.42
C LEU A 260 -28.74 22.87 -17.30
N PRO A 261 -29.68 21.92 -17.16
CA PRO A 261 -31.08 22.24 -16.97
C PRO A 261 -31.30 22.95 -15.62
N PRO A 262 -32.33 23.78 -15.50
CA PRO A 262 -32.67 24.40 -14.23
C PRO A 262 -32.93 23.33 -13.15
N ILE A 263 -32.48 23.59 -11.93
CA ILE A 263 -32.78 22.69 -10.81
C ILE A 263 -34.28 22.84 -10.49
N PRO A 264 -35.08 21.76 -10.57
CA PRO A 264 -36.52 21.87 -10.35
C PRO A 264 -36.80 22.37 -8.94
N PRO A 265 -37.80 23.28 -8.76
CA PRO A 265 -38.20 23.71 -7.44
C PRO A 265 -38.77 22.53 -6.66
N ARG A 266 -38.69 22.62 -5.34
CA ARG A 266 -39.16 21.57 -4.46
C ARG A 266 -40.68 21.48 -4.51
N GLN A 267 -41.24 20.29 -4.79
CA GLN A 267 -42.66 20.09 -4.90
C GLN A 267 -43.31 19.50 -3.64
N ASP A 268 -42.52 18.97 -2.70
CA ASP A 268 -43.04 18.10 -1.61
C ASP A 268 -42.96 18.70 -0.19
N GLY A 269 -42.56 19.97 -0.05
CA GLY A 269 -42.49 20.65 1.27
C GLY A 269 -41.54 20.00 2.30
N LYS A 270 -40.90 18.87 1.97
CA LYS A 270 -40.00 18.15 2.88
C LYS A 270 -38.68 18.91 3.12
N ARG A 271 -38.17 18.86 4.34
CA ARG A 271 -36.84 19.42 4.66
C ARG A 271 -35.73 18.55 4.07
N GLY A 272 -34.67 19.17 3.53
CA GLY A 272 -33.48 18.47 3.02
C GLY A 272 -32.93 19.10 1.74
N ARG A 273 -31.86 18.54 1.18
CA ARG A 273 -31.20 19.04 -0.03
C ARG A 273 -32.00 18.63 -1.28
N ILE A 274 -32.18 19.54 -2.24
CA ILE A 274 -32.77 19.18 -3.56
C ILE A 274 -31.82 18.25 -4.27
N ALA A 275 -32.34 17.13 -4.82
CA ALA A 275 -31.56 16.22 -5.63
C ALA A 275 -31.11 16.91 -6.91
N LYS A 276 -29.80 16.98 -7.14
CA LYS A 276 -29.19 17.50 -8.36
C LYS A 276 -28.76 16.33 -9.22
N SER A 277 -28.74 16.54 -10.54
CA SER A 277 -28.17 15.54 -11.45
C SER A 277 -26.67 15.34 -11.22
N ASP A 278 -26.14 14.20 -11.67
CA ASP A 278 -24.71 13.91 -11.60
C ASP A 278 -23.88 14.99 -12.31
N ALA A 279 -24.39 15.50 -13.43
CA ALA A 279 -23.76 16.59 -14.17
C ALA A 279 -23.68 17.89 -13.35
N HIS A 280 -24.75 18.26 -12.60
CA HIS A 280 -24.71 19.42 -11.71
C HIS A 280 -23.72 19.22 -10.55
N ASN A 281 -23.76 18.05 -9.93
CA ASN A 281 -22.86 17.73 -8.81
C ASN A 281 -21.38 17.78 -9.26
N LEU A 282 -21.08 17.22 -10.43
CA LEU A 282 -19.74 17.27 -11.01
C LEU A 282 -19.32 18.71 -11.36
N TRP A 283 -20.21 19.48 -12.02
CA TRP A 283 -19.94 20.87 -12.39
C TRP A 283 -19.66 21.73 -11.14
N GLU A 284 -20.48 21.64 -10.09
CA GLU A 284 -20.27 22.38 -8.83
C GLU A 284 -18.95 22.00 -8.17
N ARG A 285 -18.63 20.69 -8.16
CA ARG A 285 -17.37 20.19 -7.59
C ARG A 285 -16.16 20.73 -8.36
N LEU A 286 -16.19 20.67 -9.68
CA LEU A 286 -15.13 21.22 -10.54
C LEU A 286 -14.96 22.74 -10.31
N LYS A 287 -16.07 23.49 -10.18
CA LYS A 287 -16.04 24.91 -9.89
C LYS A 287 -15.48 25.22 -8.50
N ARG A 288 -15.93 24.48 -7.48
CA ARG A 288 -15.53 24.70 -6.09
C ARG A 288 -14.06 24.36 -5.84
N TYR A 289 -13.56 23.31 -6.45
CA TYR A 289 -12.22 22.76 -6.21
C TYR A 289 -11.27 22.99 -7.39
N GLU A 290 -11.44 24.09 -8.16
CA GLU A 290 -10.60 24.44 -9.32
C GLU A 290 -9.11 24.30 -9.00
N GLU A 291 -8.66 24.83 -7.87
CA GLU A 291 -7.24 24.78 -7.50
C GLU A 291 -6.76 23.36 -7.28
N ALA A 292 -7.54 22.53 -6.61
CA ALA A 292 -7.19 21.14 -6.35
C ALA A 292 -7.20 20.29 -7.65
N VAL A 293 -8.12 20.56 -8.58
CA VAL A 293 -8.21 19.92 -9.89
C VAL A 293 -7.00 20.25 -10.76
N LEU A 294 -6.54 21.50 -10.73
CA LEU A 294 -5.47 22.01 -11.61
C LEU A 294 -4.08 22.02 -10.96
N ARG A 295 -3.94 21.64 -9.70
CA ARG A 295 -2.69 21.69 -8.93
C ARG A 295 -1.56 20.89 -9.57
N PHE A 296 -1.88 19.75 -10.21
CA PHE A 296 -0.91 18.94 -10.93
C PHE A 296 -0.18 19.70 -12.05
N ALA A 297 -0.83 20.72 -12.61
CA ALA A 297 -0.25 21.52 -13.68
C ALA A 297 0.70 22.61 -13.17
N LYS A 298 0.62 22.96 -11.88
CA LYS A 298 1.44 24.02 -11.25
C LYS A 298 2.55 23.47 -10.36
N ARG A 299 2.34 22.32 -9.72
CA ARG A 299 3.26 21.75 -8.73
C ARG A 299 3.80 20.42 -9.25
N PRO A 300 5.10 20.32 -9.57
CA PRO A 300 5.70 19.12 -10.15
C PRO A 300 5.60 17.88 -9.24
N GLN A 301 5.51 18.09 -7.92
CA GLN A 301 5.38 17.02 -6.94
C GLN A 301 3.96 16.43 -6.89
N VAL A 302 2.96 17.12 -7.47
CA VAL A 302 1.55 16.67 -7.46
C VAL A 302 1.23 15.99 -8.78
N PRO A 303 1.11 14.67 -8.82
CA PRO A 303 0.79 13.95 -10.06
C PRO A 303 -0.68 14.14 -10.44
N PHE A 304 -0.97 13.92 -11.72
CA PHE A 304 -2.35 13.95 -12.24
C PHE A 304 -3.23 12.82 -11.66
N THR A 305 -2.62 11.71 -11.24
CA THR A 305 -3.35 10.55 -10.68
C THR A 305 -2.76 10.10 -9.35
N HIS A 306 -3.59 9.53 -8.46
CA HIS A 306 -3.12 8.97 -7.17
C HIS A 306 -2.87 7.44 -7.25
N ASN A 307 -2.52 6.92 -8.42
CA ASN A 307 -2.27 5.49 -8.66
C ASN A 307 -1.33 4.82 -7.65
N ARG A 308 -0.51 5.62 -6.93
CA ARG A 308 0.37 5.13 -5.86
C ARG A 308 -0.43 4.49 -4.73
N ALA A 309 -1.35 5.24 -4.12
CA ALA A 309 -2.18 4.76 -3.02
C ALA A 309 -3.08 3.59 -3.46
N GLU A 310 -3.73 3.69 -4.63
CA GLU A 310 -4.54 2.60 -5.19
C GLU A 310 -3.74 1.30 -5.35
N ARG A 311 -2.53 1.37 -5.93
CA ARG A 311 -1.66 0.23 -6.12
C ARG A 311 -1.26 -0.41 -4.79
N ASP A 312 -0.94 0.41 -3.79
CA ASP A 312 -0.50 -0.03 -2.48
C ASP A 312 -1.64 -0.72 -1.69
N LEU A 313 -2.90 -0.33 -1.94
CA LEU A 313 -4.09 -1.00 -1.39
C LEU A 313 -4.49 -2.27 -2.12
N ARG A 314 -4.17 -2.40 -3.41
CA ARG A 314 -4.59 -3.54 -4.25
C ARG A 314 -4.27 -4.88 -3.61
N MET A 315 -3.09 -5.00 -3.02
CA MET A 315 -2.65 -6.26 -2.40
C MET A 315 -3.42 -6.61 -1.11
N SER A 316 -4.02 -5.63 -0.43
CA SER A 316 -4.93 -5.89 0.69
C SER A 316 -6.26 -6.49 0.21
N LYS A 317 -6.75 -6.09 -0.96
CA LYS A 317 -7.90 -6.72 -1.62
C LYS A 317 -7.59 -8.15 -2.07
N VAL A 318 -6.41 -8.40 -2.61
CA VAL A 318 -5.96 -9.76 -2.95
C VAL A 318 -5.93 -10.64 -1.70
N LYS A 319 -5.36 -10.17 -0.58
CA LYS A 319 -5.36 -10.90 0.69
C LYS A 319 -6.77 -11.27 1.15
N GLN A 320 -7.72 -10.35 1.05
CA GLN A 320 -9.12 -10.61 1.41
C GLN A 320 -9.76 -11.65 0.49
N LYS A 321 -9.50 -11.62 -0.82
CA LYS A 321 -10.02 -12.60 -1.78
C LYS A 321 -9.43 -13.99 -1.57
N VAL A 322 -8.14 -14.09 -1.26
CA VAL A 322 -7.43 -15.37 -1.09
C VAL A 322 -7.68 -16.00 0.28
N SER A 323 -7.68 -15.20 1.35
CA SER A 323 -7.70 -15.69 2.73
C SER A 323 -8.99 -15.36 3.49
N GLY A 324 -9.94 -14.65 2.86
CA GLY A 324 -11.18 -14.24 3.49
C GLY A 324 -10.98 -13.17 4.57
N CYS A 325 -11.76 -13.28 5.63
CA CYS A 325 -11.85 -12.34 6.74
C CYS A 325 -10.75 -12.59 7.79
N PHE A 326 -10.20 -11.55 8.37
CA PHE A 326 -9.38 -11.65 9.58
C PHE A 326 -10.26 -12.07 10.78
N ARG A 327 -9.76 -13.00 11.58
CA ARG A 327 -10.49 -13.49 12.78
C ARG A 327 -10.43 -12.51 13.95
N SER A 328 -9.34 -11.74 14.07
CA SER A 328 -9.16 -10.75 15.15
C SER A 328 -8.66 -9.42 14.62
N PHE A 329 -8.98 -8.35 15.34
CA PHE A 329 -8.54 -7.00 15.05
C PHE A 329 -7.00 -6.87 15.18
N GLN A 330 -6.44 -7.49 16.21
CA GLN A 330 -5.01 -7.45 16.48
C GLN A 330 -4.16 -8.01 15.32
N TYR A 331 -4.55 -9.15 14.73
CA TYR A 331 -3.85 -9.70 13.57
C TYR A 331 -4.07 -8.89 12.28
N ALA A 332 -5.20 -8.21 12.16
CA ALA A 332 -5.44 -7.30 11.05
C ALA A 332 -4.59 -6.01 11.19
N GLN A 333 -4.38 -5.49 12.40
CA GLN A 333 -3.42 -4.41 12.65
C GLN A 333 -1.99 -4.85 12.36
N ALA A 334 -1.60 -6.05 12.83
CA ALA A 334 -0.29 -6.60 12.51
C ALA A 334 -0.06 -6.74 11.01
N TYR A 335 -1.10 -7.18 10.26
CA TYR A 335 -1.05 -7.20 8.80
C TYR A 335 -0.78 -5.80 8.22
N CYS A 336 -1.44 -4.77 8.70
CA CYS A 336 -1.24 -3.41 8.20
C CYS A 336 0.22 -2.96 8.41
N ARG A 337 0.77 -3.03 9.63
CA ARG A 337 2.15 -2.61 9.91
C ARG A 337 3.19 -3.43 9.16
N ILE A 338 3.08 -4.76 9.18
CA ILE A 338 4.04 -5.64 8.48
C ILE A 338 3.98 -5.42 6.97
N SER A 339 2.77 -5.31 6.39
CA SER A 339 2.65 -5.02 4.96
C SER A 339 3.10 -3.62 4.56
N SER A 340 2.99 -2.63 5.46
CA SER A 340 3.58 -1.29 5.29
C SER A 340 5.09 -1.36 5.21
N TYR A 341 5.73 -2.03 6.16
CA TYR A 341 7.18 -2.24 6.17
C TYR A 341 7.65 -2.93 4.88
N LEU A 342 7.06 -4.06 4.52
CA LEU A 342 7.46 -4.80 3.33
C LEU A 342 7.26 -4.01 2.04
N GLN A 343 6.20 -3.22 1.95
CA GLN A 343 5.95 -2.35 0.79
C GLN A 343 7.01 -1.25 0.70
N SER A 344 7.35 -0.61 1.81
CA SER A 344 8.37 0.43 1.87
C SER A 344 9.75 -0.14 1.55
N MET A 345 10.11 -1.30 2.09
CA MET A 345 11.36 -1.98 1.77
C MET A 345 11.45 -2.38 0.30
N ALA A 346 10.34 -2.79 -0.32
CA ALA A 346 10.30 -3.09 -1.75
C ALA A 346 10.55 -1.84 -2.62
N TYR A 347 10.06 -0.65 -2.22
CA TYR A 347 10.37 0.60 -2.90
C TYR A 347 11.85 1.00 -2.79
N ARG A 348 12.55 0.53 -1.76
CA ARG A 348 14.00 0.66 -1.57
C ARG A 348 14.81 -0.43 -2.27
N GLY A 349 14.16 -1.33 -3.01
CA GLY A 349 14.80 -2.42 -3.74
C GLY A 349 15.11 -3.67 -2.91
N TYR A 350 14.69 -3.76 -1.67
CA TYR A 350 14.92 -4.95 -0.85
C TYR A 350 13.97 -6.08 -1.19
N ASN A 351 14.52 -7.31 -1.24
CA ASN A 351 13.73 -8.52 -1.32
C ASN A 351 12.89 -8.68 -0.04
N PRO A 352 11.58 -8.98 -0.13
CA PRO A 352 10.72 -9.12 1.05
C PRO A 352 11.15 -10.17 2.06
N LEU A 353 11.78 -11.28 1.62
CA LEU A 353 12.30 -12.30 2.53
C LEU A 353 13.48 -11.75 3.34
N VAL A 354 14.40 -11.04 2.68
CA VAL A 354 15.53 -10.37 3.34
C VAL A 354 15.04 -9.32 4.31
N ALA A 355 14.06 -8.51 3.93
CA ALA A 355 13.46 -7.50 4.82
C ALA A 355 12.87 -8.12 6.09
N ILE A 356 12.20 -9.28 6.00
CA ILE A 356 11.70 -10.01 7.18
C ILE A 356 12.86 -10.52 8.05
N GLN A 357 13.90 -11.09 7.44
CA GLN A 357 15.09 -11.57 8.18
C GLN A 357 15.75 -10.44 8.96
N MET A 358 15.93 -9.28 8.32
CA MET A 358 16.45 -8.07 8.97
C MET A 358 15.60 -7.63 10.16
N ALA A 359 14.27 -7.58 9.98
CA ALA A 359 13.37 -7.20 11.06
C ALA A 359 13.38 -8.20 12.24
N LEU A 360 13.51 -9.51 11.96
CA LEU A 360 13.60 -10.54 12.98
C LEU A 360 14.95 -10.52 13.74
N SER A 361 16.03 -10.07 13.10
CA SER A 361 17.37 -9.92 13.72
C SER A 361 17.57 -8.56 14.42
N GLY A 362 16.55 -7.69 14.43
CA GLY A 362 16.65 -6.34 14.99
C GLY A 362 17.42 -5.35 14.10
N GLN A 363 17.84 -5.75 12.92
CA GLN A 363 18.50 -4.88 11.93
C GLN A 363 17.45 -4.14 11.09
N ILE A 364 16.56 -3.42 11.76
CA ILE A 364 15.55 -2.63 11.08
C ILE A 364 16.23 -1.36 10.58
N TYR A 365 16.30 -1.16 9.25
CA TYR A 365 16.86 0.06 8.69
C TYR A 365 16.15 1.28 9.24
N ALA A 366 16.94 2.22 9.76
CA ALA A 366 16.46 3.54 10.10
C ALA A 366 15.88 4.20 8.84
N VAL A 367 14.71 4.76 8.98
CA VAL A 367 14.10 5.59 7.95
C VAL A 367 15.01 6.81 7.82
N GLY A 368 15.73 6.97 6.68
CA GLY A 368 16.59 8.12 6.42
C GLY A 368 18.11 7.92 6.59
N GLY A 369 18.62 6.70 6.75
CA GLY A 369 20.05 6.43 6.63
C GLY A 369 20.43 6.16 5.17
N GLU A 370 21.44 6.94 4.65
CA GLU A 370 22.16 6.66 3.41
C GLU A 370 22.85 5.29 3.46
#